data_e35c8f9e56f6998fe75e13d1f8dfb8df
#
_entry.id   e35c8f9e56f6998fe75e13d1f8dfb8df
#
_cell.length_a   1.000
_cell.length_b   1.000
_cell.length_c   1.000
_cell.angle_alpha   90.00
_cell.angle_beta   90.00
_cell.angle_gamma   90.00
#
_symmetry.space_group_name_H-M   'P 1'
#
loop_
_entity.id
_entity.type
_entity.pdbx_description
1 polymer ?
#
loop_
_entity_poly.entity_id
_entity_poly.type
_entity_poly.pdbx_seq_one_letter_code
_entity_poly.pdbx_strand_id
1 'polypeptide(L)'
;NELRASQKELKITCDIKDTPLYVWADEYKVEEVITNYISNAINHCCNENIIKVAVGQIDKENVRVSVFNTGKNIPEEDIDHIWEKFYKVDKARTREYGGNGIGLSIVKAIVESMGKKCGVNNLPDGVEFWFDLDCKL
;
A
#
# COMPACT_ATOMS: atom_id res chain seq x y z
N ASN A 1 12.02 6.27 -1.64
CA ASN A 1 13.34 6.75 -1.80
C ASN A 1 13.34 8.16 -2.34
N GLU A 2 14.08 9.01 -1.66
CA GLU A 2 14.12 10.43 -1.90
C GLU A 2 14.45 10.82 -3.35
N LEU A 3 15.47 10.21 -3.88
CA LEU A 3 15.92 10.50 -5.24
C LEU A 3 14.84 10.17 -6.25
N ARG A 4 14.22 9.02 -6.08
CA ARG A 4 13.15 8.59 -6.99
C ARG A 4 11.94 9.51 -6.91
N ALA A 5 11.53 9.87 -5.71
CA ALA A 5 10.41 10.79 -5.52
C ALA A 5 10.71 12.14 -6.16
N SER A 6 11.93 12.63 -5.98
CA SER A 6 12.36 13.88 -6.58
C SER A 6 12.31 13.82 -8.10
N GLN A 7 12.79 12.71 -8.69
CA GLN A 7 12.81 12.54 -10.14
C GLN A 7 11.41 12.50 -10.73
N LYS A 8 10.47 11.89 -10.00
CA LYS A 8 9.08 11.78 -10.47
C LYS A 8 8.24 13.02 -10.13
N GLU A 9 8.77 13.90 -9.29
CA GLU A 9 8.01 15.06 -8.81
C GLU A 9 6.66 14.63 -8.25
N LEU A 10 6.70 13.61 -7.38
CA LEU A 10 5.49 13.05 -6.78
C LEU A 10 4.81 14.04 -5.83
N LYS A 11 3.49 14.01 -5.85
CA LYS A 11 2.68 14.73 -4.86
C LYS A 11 2.16 13.71 -3.88
N ILE A 12 2.58 13.81 -2.62
CA ILE A 12 2.19 12.87 -1.58
C ILE A 12 1.35 13.60 -0.55
N THR A 13 0.13 13.14 -0.32
CA THR A 13 -0.76 13.72 0.66
C THR A 13 -1.15 12.69 1.69
N CYS A 14 -1.47 13.14 2.90
CA CYS A 14 -1.88 12.27 3.98
C CYS A 14 -3.16 12.84 4.61
N ASP A 15 -4.19 12.00 4.70
CA ASP A 15 -5.47 12.39 5.27
C ASP A 15 -5.80 11.43 6.42
N ILE A 16 -5.82 11.96 7.64
CA ILE A 16 -6.13 11.18 8.84
C ILE A 16 -7.44 11.68 9.41
N LYS A 17 -8.44 10.81 9.41
CA LYS A 17 -9.78 11.14 9.93
C LYS A 17 -9.93 10.64 11.35
N ASP A 18 -10.87 11.26 12.07
CA ASP A 18 -11.21 10.82 13.43
C ASP A 18 -10.02 10.93 14.41
N THR A 19 -9.26 12.01 14.32
CA THR A 19 -8.11 12.23 15.20
C THR A 19 -8.54 12.76 16.58
N PRO A 20 -7.86 12.35 17.68
CA PRO A 20 -6.76 11.37 17.66
C PRO A 20 -7.29 9.95 17.47
N LEU A 21 -6.53 9.14 16.77
CA LEU A 21 -6.90 7.78 16.46
C LEU A 21 -5.82 6.85 16.98
N TYR A 22 -6.22 5.86 17.77
CA TYR A 22 -5.29 4.94 18.41
C TYR A 22 -5.57 3.51 17.96
N VAL A 23 -4.50 2.72 17.85
CA VAL A 23 -4.61 1.32 17.43
C VAL A 23 -3.77 0.44 18.34
N TRP A 24 -4.13 -0.83 18.42
CA TRP A 24 -3.30 -1.87 19.04
C TRP A 24 -2.52 -2.55 17.93
N ALA A 25 -1.21 -2.38 17.94
CA ALA A 25 -0.38 -2.99 16.90
C ALA A 25 1.09 -2.98 17.30
N ASP A 26 1.84 -3.89 16.68
CA ASP A 26 3.30 -3.91 16.78
C ASP A 26 3.83 -2.80 15.87
N GLU A 27 4.48 -1.81 16.46
CA GLU A 27 5.00 -0.65 15.75
C GLU A 27 5.90 -1.02 14.58
N TYR A 28 6.78 -2.00 14.77
CA TYR A 28 7.71 -2.41 13.72
C TYR A 28 7.00 -3.10 12.57
N LYS A 29 6.00 -3.92 12.87
CA LYS A 29 5.20 -4.58 11.84
C LYS A 29 4.41 -3.58 11.02
N VAL A 30 3.78 -2.61 11.68
CA VAL A 30 3.02 -1.56 10.99
C VAL A 30 3.93 -0.74 10.09
N GLU A 31 5.09 -0.36 10.60
CA GLU A 31 6.06 0.41 9.83
C GLU A 31 6.49 -0.36 8.57
N GLU A 32 6.73 -1.65 8.71
CA GLU A 32 7.12 -2.49 7.59
C GLU A 32 6.04 -2.52 6.51
N VAL A 33 4.77 -2.66 6.91
CA VAL A 33 3.66 -2.67 5.96
C VAL A 33 3.55 -1.34 5.23
N ILE A 34 3.57 -0.24 5.98
CA ILE A 34 3.43 1.09 5.38
C ILE A 34 4.59 1.39 4.44
N THR A 35 5.82 1.05 4.85
CA THR A 35 7.00 1.26 4.01
C THR A 35 6.88 0.48 2.70
N ASN A 36 6.43 -0.77 2.77
CA ASN A 36 6.26 -1.57 1.56
C ASN A 36 5.17 -1.01 0.65
N TYR A 37 4.06 -0.56 1.20
CA TYR A 37 2.98 0.01 0.40
C TYR A 37 3.42 1.33 -0.26
N ILE A 38 4.12 2.19 0.48
CA ILE A 38 4.58 3.46 -0.09
C ILE A 38 5.64 3.23 -1.16
N SER A 39 6.58 2.32 -0.91
CA SER A 39 7.60 1.98 -1.90
C SER A 39 6.96 1.44 -3.18
N ASN A 40 5.97 0.57 -3.03
CA ASN A 40 5.22 0.02 -4.15
C ASN A 40 4.51 1.15 -4.92
N ALA A 41 3.89 2.08 -4.21
CA ALA A 41 3.20 3.21 -4.83
C ALA A 41 4.16 4.09 -5.61
N ILE A 42 5.33 4.38 -5.05
CA ILE A 42 6.36 5.19 -5.74
C ILE A 42 6.81 4.48 -7.02
N ASN A 43 7.01 3.17 -6.97
CA ASN A 43 7.49 2.41 -8.12
C ASN A 43 6.47 2.36 -9.25
N HIS A 44 5.19 2.35 -8.93
CA HIS A 44 4.13 2.18 -9.93
C HIS A 44 3.33 3.44 -10.23
N CYS A 45 3.60 4.52 -9.52
CA CYS A 45 2.90 5.78 -9.74
C CYS A 45 3.25 6.37 -11.10
N CYS A 46 2.24 6.79 -11.84
CA CYS A 46 2.42 7.46 -13.12
C CYS A 46 1.21 8.33 -13.43
N ASN A 47 1.21 8.93 -14.61
CA ASN A 47 0.19 9.89 -15.04
C ASN A 47 0.30 11.18 -14.21
N GLU A 48 -0.58 11.43 -13.27
CA GLU A 48 -0.54 12.65 -12.47
C GLU A 48 0.47 12.59 -11.32
N ASN A 49 1.07 11.43 -11.10
CA ASN A 49 2.07 11.24 -10.05
C ASN A 49 1.58 11.60 -8.63
N ILE A 50 0.37 11.18 -8.31
CA ILE A 50 -0.25 11.46 -7.02
C ILE A 50 -0.28 10.21 -6.17
N ILE A 51 0.15 10.33 -4.92
CA ILE A 51 0.06 9.29 -3.91
C ILE A 51 -0.74 9.86 -2.74
N LYS A 52 -1.76 9.14 -2.30
CA LYS A 52 -2.59 9.55 -1.17
C LYS A 52 -2.56 8.47 -0.10
N VAL A 53 -2.20 8.86 1.11
CA VAL A 53 -2.26 7.98 2.27
C VAL A 53 -3.45 8.42 3.11
N ALA A 54 -4.33 7.50 3.44
CA ALA A 54 -5.50 7.81 4.25
C ALA A 54 -5.59 6.86 5.43
N VAL A 55 -6.04 7.36 6.56
CA VAL A 55 -6.24 6.58 7.78
C VAL A 55 -7.58 6.96 8.36
N GLY A 56 -8.42 5.98 8.65
CA GLY A 56 -9.72 6.24 9.25
C GLY A 56 -10.33 5.00 9.84
N GLN A 57 -11.25 5.20 10.77
CA GLN A 57 -11.99 4.11 11.40
C GLN A 57 -13.09 3.65 10.46
N ILE A 58 -13.16 2.35 10.19
CA ILE A 58 -14.17 1.79 9.28
C ILE A 58 -15.31 1.12 10.04
N ASP A 59 -15.06 0.67 11.27
CA ASP A 59 -16.10 0.13 12.13
C ASP A 59 -15.60 0.20 13.58
N LYS A 60 -16.35 -0.37 14.53
CA LYS A 60 -15.97 -0.30 15.93
C LYS A 60 -14.63 -0.94 16.26
N GLU A 61 -14.25 -1.93 15.47
CA GLU A 61 -13.06 -2.72 15.77
C GLU A 61 -11.87 -2.39 14.89
N ASN A 62 -12.10 -1.76 13.74
CA ASN A 62 -11.06 -1.64 12.72
C ASN A 62 -10.76 -0.22 12.29
N VAL A 63 -9.48 0.06 12.18
CA VAL A 63 -8.94 1.26 11.54
C VAL A 63 -8.31 0.79 10.23
N ARG A 64 -8.62 1.47 9.15
CA ARG A 64 -8.04 1.14 7.85
C ARG A 64 -7.02 2.18 7.42
N VAL A 65 -5.86 1.67 7.01
CA VAL A 65 -4.81 2.49 6.39
C VAL A 65 -4.80 2.15 4.91
N SER A 66 -4.87 3.15 4.06
CA SER A 66 -4.85 2.93 2.62
C SER A 66 -3.79 3.80 1.95
N VAL A 67 -3.20 3.27 0.88
CA VAL A 67 -2.20 3.97 0.08
C VAL A 67 -2.65 3.87 -1.37
N PHE A 68 -3.02 5.01 -1.93
CA PHE A 68 -3.46 5.12 -3.32
C PHE A 68 -2.37 5.74 -4.17
N ASN A 69 -2.19 5.23 -5.39
CA ASN A 69 -1.35 5.90 -6.38
C ASN A 69 -2.06 5.97 -7.72
N THR A 70 -1.87 7.09 -8.42
CA THR A 70 -2.34 7.19 -9.80
C THR A 70 -1.50 6.26 -10.66
N GLY A 71 -2.11 5.73 -11.71
CA GLY A 71 -1.43 4.82 -12.62
C GLY A 71 -2.38 3.79 -13.21
N LYS A 72 -1.79 2.78 -13.81
CA LYS A 72 -2.55 1.71 -14.43
C LYS A 72 -3.16 0.78 -13.40
N ASN A 73 -4.38 0.31 -13.69
CA ASN A 73 -4.99 -0.73 -12.88
C ASN A 73 -4.18 -2.03 -12.99
N ILE A 74 -4.33 -2.87 -11.97
CA ILE A 74 -3.76 -4.21 -12.00
C ILE A 74 -4.69 -5.07 -12.84
N PRO A 75 -4.18 -5.83 -13.83
CA PRO A 75 -5.05 -6.72 -14.61
C PRO A 75 -5.78 -7.68 -13.68
N GLU A 76 -7.04 -7.95 -13.99
CA GLU A 76 -7.87 -8.80 -13.15
C GLU A 76 -7.27 -10.18 -12.92
N GLU A 77 -6.63 -10.73 -13.94
CA GLU A 77 -5.99 -12.04 -13.84
C GLU A 77 -4.80 -12.05 -12.89
N ASP A 78 -4.24 -10.89 -12.57
CA ASP A 78 -3.08 -10.79 -11.68
C ASP A 78 -3.44 -10.46 -10.22
N ILE A 79 -4.64 -9.94 -9.99
CA ILE A 79 -5.02 -9.41 -8.66
C ILE A 79 -4.79 -10.40 -7.52
N ASP A 80 -5.17 -11.65 -7.72
CA ASP A 80 -5.00 -12.66 -6.65
C ASP A 80 -3.57 -13.12 -6.51
N HIS A 81 -2.72 -12.86 -7.49
CA HIS A 81 -1.34 -13.34 -7.51
C HIS A 81 -0.30 -12.33 -7.04
N ILE A 82 -0.68 -11.04 -6.95
CA ILE A 82 0.31 -10.00 -6.61
C ILE A 82 0.89 -10.17 -5.21
N TRP A 83 0.23 -10.94 -4.35
CA TRP A 83 0.68 -11.20 -2.99
C TRP A 83 1.66 -12.37 -2.91
N GLU A 84 1.83 -13.10 -4.03
CA GLU A 84 2.74 -14.23 -4.08
C GLU A 84 4.18 -13.75 -4.20
N LYS A 85 5.07 -14.45 -3.52
CA LYS A 85 6.49 -14.14 -3.55
C LYS A 85 7.02 -14.23 -4.97
N PHE A 86 7.72 -13.19 -5.41
CA PHE A 86 8.34 -13.09 -6.74
C PHE A 86 7.37 -12.96 -7.91
N TYR A 87 6.07 -12.83 -7.66
CA TYR A 87 5.12 -12.58 -8.73
C TYR A 87 5.26 -11.14 -9.23
N LYS A 88 5.29 -10.95 -10.54
CA LYS A 88 5.44 -9.63 -11.14
C LYS A 88 4.43 -9.45 -12.26
N VAL A 89 3.67 -8.37 -12.18
CA VAL A 89 2.68 -8.03 -13.21
C VAL A 89 3.37 -7.54 -14.47
N ASP A 90 4.37 -6.68 -14.31
CA ASP A 90 5.17 -6.15 -15.42
C ASP A 90 6.65 -6.40 -15.11
N LYS A 91 7.17 -7.49 -15.61
CA LYS A 91 8.53 -7.92 -15.31
C LYS A 91 9.60 -6.92 -15.72
N ALA A 92 9.46 -6.32 -16.88
CA ALA A 92 10.44 -5.35 -17.38
C ALA A 92 10.42 -4.09 -16.52
N ARG A 93 9.22 -3.58 -16.23
CA ARG A 93 9.07 -2.38 -15.43
C ARG A 93 9.52 -2.60 -13.99
N THR A 94 9.19 -3.75 -13.43
CA THR A 94 9.59 -4.09 -12.06
C THR A 94 11.11 -4.14 -11.96
N ARG A 95 11.77 -4.74 -12.94
CA ARG A 95 13.22 -4.81 -12.97
C ARG A 95 13.82 -3.41 -13.07
N GLU A 96 13.26 -2.56 -13.90
CA GLU A 96 13.72 -1.18 -14.08
C GLU A 96 13.71 -0.40 -12.75
N TYR A 97 12.71 -0.61 -11.92
CA TYR A 97 12.60 0.08 -10.65
C TYR A 97 13.25 -0.68 -9.50
N GLY A 98 13.91 -1.79 -9.80
CA GLY A 98 14.61 -2.55 -8.79
C GLY A 98 13.73 -3.38 -7.88
N GLY A 99 12.46 -3.56 -8.25
CA GLY A 99 11.56 -4.38 -7.44
C GLY A 99 11.94 -5.85 -7.52
N ASN A 100 11.91 -6.53 -6.37
CA ASN A 100 12.28 -7.94 -6.28
C ASN A 100 11.07 -8.88 -6.14
N GLY A 101 9.85 -8.33 -6.08
CA GLY A 101 8.65 -9.13 -6.03
C GLY A 101 8.32 -9.77 -4.68
N ILE A 102 8.94 -9.30 -3.60
CA ILE A 102 8.65 -9.85 -2.27
C ILE A 102 7.92 -8.88 -1.33
N GLY A 103 7.84 -7.59 -1.69
CA GLY A 103 7.26 -6.59 -0.81
C GLY A 103 5.82 -6.88 -0.39
N LEU A 104 4.96 -7.24 -1.34
CA LEU A 104 3.56 -7.51 -1.03
C LEU A 104 3.37 -8.84 -0.30
N SER A 105 4.22 -9.83 -0.55
CA SER A 105 4.13 -11.08 0.19
C SER A 105 4.51 -10.86 1.66
N ILE A 106 5.44 -9.96 1.93
CA ILE A 106 5.81 -9.59 3.29
C ILE A 106 4.62 -8.90 3.97
N VAL A 107 3.97 -7.96 3.27
CA VAL A 107 2.79 -7.28 3.81
C VAL A 107 1.72 -8.28 4.22
N LYS A 108 1.38 -9.19 3.32
CA LYS A 108 0.34 -10.18 3.61
C LYS A 108 0.69 -11.03 4.83
N ALA A 109 1.94 -11.51 4.89
CA ALA A 109 2.39 -12.33 6.02
C ALA A 109 2.29 -11.56 7.34
N ILE A 110 2.72 -10.30 7.35
CA ILE A 110 2.66 -9.49 8.56
C ILE A 110 1.23 -9.24 9.00
N VAL A 111 0.38 -8.81 8.06
CA VAL A 111 -1.02 -8.48 8.38
C VAL A 111 -1.75 -9.70 8.89
N GLU A 112 -1.54 -10.86 8.25
CA GLU A 112 -2.17 -12.11 8.71
C GLU A 112 -1.65 -12.52 10.08
N SER A 113 -0.37 -12.25 10.37
CA SER A 113 0.19 -12.57 11.70
C SER A 113 -0.47 -11.73 12.80
N MET A 114 -1.04 -10.60 12.45
CA MET A 114 -1.78 -9.75 13.40
C MET A 114 -3.27 -10.10 13.46
N GLY A 115 -3.69 -11.11 12.71
CA GLY A 115 -5.10 -11.49 12.65
C GLY A 115 -5.97 -10.50 11.91
N LYS A 116 -5.39 -9.71 11.01
CA LYS A 116 -6.10 -8.68 10.28
C LYS A 116 -6.12 -8.97 8.79
N LYS A 117 -6.71 -8.08 8.01
CA LYS A 117 -6.87 -8.23 6.57
C LYS A 117 -6.19 -7.12 5.81
N CYS A 118 -5.80 -7.42 4.58
CA CYS A 118 -5.29 -6.45 3.64
C CYS A 118 -5.88 -6.74 2.26
N GLY A 119 -5.78 -5.79 1.37
CA GLY A 119 -6.32 -5.96 0.03
C GLY A 119 -5.92 -4.86 -0.92
N VAL A 120 -6.48 -4.95 -2.12
CA VAL A 120 -6.22 -3.98 -3.18
C VAL A 120 -7.50 -3.71 -3.95
N ASN A 121 -7.67 -2.47 -4.36
CA ASN A 121 -8.80 -2.05 -5.18
C ASN A 121 -8.31 -1.28 -6.40
N ASN A 122 -8.79 -1.66 -7.58
CA ASN A 122 -8.61 -0.85 -8.77
C ASN A 122 -9.63 0.28 -8.75
N LEU A 123 -9.16 1.50 -8.99
CA LEU A 123 -10.01 2.69 -9.06
C LEU A 123 -9.87 3.30 -10.45
N PRO A 124 -10.78 4.21 -10.85
CA PRO A 124 -10.76 4.75 -12.21
C PRO A 124 -9.42 5.36 -12.64
N ASP A 125 -8.70 5.95 -11.69
CA ASP A 125 -7.45 6.67 -12.00
C ASP A 125 -6.22 6.04 -11.37
N GLY A 126 -6.35 4.90 -10.71
CA GLY A 126 -5.20 4.27 -10.08
C GLY A 126 -5.53 3.03 -9.28
N VAL A 127 -4.70 2.77 -8.28
CA VAL A 127 -4.79 1.57 -7.46
C VAL A 127 -4.66 1.95 -5.98
N GLU A 128 -5.47 1.32 -5.15
CA GLU A 128 -5.43 1.55 -3.70
C GLU A 128 -5.13 0.25 -2.98
N PHE A 129 -4.05 0.25 -2.18
CA PHE A 129 -3.73 -0.85 -1.28
C PHE A 129 -4.15 -0.46 0.12
N TRP A 130 -4.65 -1.42 0.89
CA TRP A 130 -5.12 -1.13 2.24
C TRP A 130 -4.81 -2.27 3.19
N PHE A 131 -4.80 -1.96 4.48
CA PHE A 131 -4.75 -2.98 5.54
C PHE A 131 -5.44 -2.43 6.78
N ASP A 132 -5.89 -3.35 7.62
CA ASP A 132 -6.65 -3.02 8.82
C ASP A 132 -5.85 -3.26 10.08
N LEU A 133 -6.16 -2.48 11.10
CA LEU A 133 -5.56 -2.59 12.43
C LEU A 133 -6.68 -2.56 13.47
N ASP A 134 -6.41 -3.13 14.65
CA ASP A 134 -7.37 -3.10 15.74
C ASP A 134 -7.49 -1.68 16.29
N CYS A 135 -8.72 -1.18 16.36
CA CYS A 135 -8.98 0.14 16.93
C CYS A 135 -8.89 0.05 18.44
N LYS A 136 -8.15 0.97 19.04
CA LYS A 136 -8.09 1.10 20.48
C LYS A 136 -9.17 2.08 20.93
N LEU A 137 -10.14 1.56 21.62
CA LEU A 137 -11.26 2.37 22.12
C LEU A 137 -10.91 3.07 23.42
#